data_f613739ebd0c3885a03619a4d9daf12a
#
_entry.id   f613739ebd0c3885a03619a4d9daf12a
#
_cell.length_a   1.000
_cell.length_b   1.000
_cell.length_c   1.000
_cell.angle_alpha   90.00
_cell.angle_beta   90.00
_cell.angle_gamma   90.00
#
_symmetry.space_group_name_H-M   'P 1'
#
loop_
_entity.id
_entity.type
_entity.pdbx_description
1 polymer ?
#
loop_
_entity_poly.entity_id
_entity_poly.type
_entity_poly.pdbx_seq_one_letter_code
_entity_poly.pdbx_strand_id
1 'polypeptide(L)'
;MMKYTQITFQLIGKLFLFIVLAGCQQNDKYTALLLQADSIMNVRPDSALALLNLIQFPQEMKTADRALYSLLFTQAEQKNRISHTNDSLIRIAVDYYKDKDDKEQETKAYYYLGCVYQDIGDIVGATDAFLKALNINPQVINDTERLTMIYENLAECYQSQGFYDKAMEMYRISYKTNINHNEEKNILFSLQGIGEVFMYQHQWDSAAYYYNEIIEKSRAIGDSSWISIGISNLAHVYYNQKKYPEAYHTALKSIHNNNEDKENEITSKYILLGDILIQLGQYDSARYYLSLNSIKEDPFLRASRHFSLYELEKKCGKYKEATQYIDTYTTLYDSLREGKNKEEIAKLINSYTIERYKREISEKQKHQTRISISFSILIIISILFIFLMIDRHRKQEYIGLHKSLMKKRGEIMKMQEELNSMDMNHSPNSIQEKENKQNILKQLQKEKFYYSIQLFQKTSYYKTIQELKQKRRIEEKVFTSGERGLLWDCIYQIFSDTMSYLKAQCPELTREDLLYCIFYLLGYSNSIIIICTGSNANALKSRKNRLKNKMTKELYSFIFSTYK
;
A
#
# COMPACT_ATOMS: atom_id res chain seq x y z
N MET A 1 -61.00 29.35 29.51
CA MET A 1 -60.46 28.46 28.44
C MET A 1 -58.95 28.55 28.28
N MET A 2 -58.27 29.68 28.21
CA MET A 2 -56.85 29.83 28.02
C MET A 2 -55.93 29.16 29.07
N LYS A 3 -56.31 29.06 30.33
CA LYS A 3 -55.54 28.41 31.39
C LYS A 3 -55.46 26.85 31.25
N TYR A 4 -56.58 26.26 30.79
CA TYR A 4 -56.63 24.79 30.59
C TYR A 4 -55.81 24.33 29.39
N THR A 5 -55.72 25.10 28.31
CA THR A 5 -54.89 24.81 27.14
C THR A 5 -53.40 24.93 27.45
N GLN A 6 -52.94 25.82 28.30
CA GLN A 6 -51.53 25.96 28.72
C GLN A 6 -51.09 24.79 29.61
N ILE A 7 -51.96 24.30 30.51
CA ILE A 7 -51.64 23.14 31.39
C ILE A 7 -51.59 21.85 30.58
N THR A 8 -52.47 21.64 29.61
CA THR A 8 -52.41 20.47 28.72
C THR A 8 -51.18 20.49 27.82
N PHE A 9 -50.76 21.65 27.31
CA PHE A 9 -49.52 21.76 26.50
C PHE A 9 -48.25 21.50 27.33
N GLN A 10 -48.20 21.95 28.59
CA GLN A 10 -47.09 21.66 29.50
C GLN A 10 -47.06 20.19 29.93
N LEU A 11 -48.20 19.54 30.12
CA LEU A 11 -48.28 18.10 30.43
C LEU A 11 -47.88 17.24 29.24
N ILE A 12 -48.29 17.58 28.03
CA ILE A 12 -47.88 16.90 26.79
C ILE A 12 -46.37 17.09 26.55
N GLY A 13 -45.84 18.30 26.76
CA GLY A 13 -44.41 18.58 26.66
C GLY A 13 -43.57 17.80 27.67
N LYS A 14 -44.03 17.67 28.92
CA LYS A 14 -43.39 16.85 29.96
C LYS A 14 -43.46 15.34 29.65
N LEU A 15 -44.62 14.88 29.15
CA LEU A 15 -44.78 13.47 28.73
C LEU A 15 -43.86 13.13 27.53
N PHE A 16 -43.76 14.03 26.57
CA PHE A 16 -42.87 13.87 25.41
C PHE A 16 -41.39 13.89 25.83
N LEU A 17 -41.01 14.77 26.77
CA LEU A 17 -39.65 14.82 27.32
C LEU A 17 -39.33 13.55 28.12
N PHE A 18 -40.32 12.99 28.84
CA PHE A 18 -40.15 11.73 29.60
C PHE A 18 -39.99 10.51 28.67
N ILE A 19 -40.74 10.47 27.57
CA ILE A 19 -40.62 9.41 26.53
C ILE A 19 -39.28 9.50 25.83
N VAL A 20 -38.76 10.70 25.49
CA VAL A 20 -37.44 10.91 24.88
C VAL A 20 -36.31 10.53 25.83
N LEU A 21 -36.43 10.90 27.12
CA LEU A 21 -35.41 10.53 28.13
C LEU A 21 -35.44 9.04 28.47
N ALA A 22 -36.61 8.39 28.50
CA ALA A 22 -36.71 6.94 28.68
C ALA A 22 -36.15 6.16 27.48
N GLY A 23 -36.35 6.65 26.25
CA GLY A 23 -35.77 6.06 25.04
C GLY A 23 -34.25 6.17 24.98
N CYS A 24 -33.66 7.29 25.44
CA CYS A 24 -32.20 7.43 25.53
C CYS A 24 -31.59 6.49 26.59
N GLN A 25 -32.23 6.32 27.74
CA GLN A 25 -31.74 5.50 28.83
C GLN A 25 -31.76 3.99 28.48
N GLN A 26 -32.74 3.55 27.66
CA GLN A 26 -32.84 2.16 27.21
C GLN A 26 -31.76 1.81 26.16
N ASN A 27 -31.42 2.74 25.28
CA ASN A 27 -30.35 2.57 24.29
C ASN A 27 -28.96 2.41 24.95
N ASP A 28 -28.63 3.18 25.95
CA ASP A 28 -27.34 3.09 26.66
C ASP A 28 -27.21 1.76 27.41
N LYS A 29 -28.33 1.20 27.92
CA LYS A 29 -28.33 -0.10 28.59
C LYS A 29 -28.01 -1.26 27.62
N TYR A 30 -28.57 -1.25 26.41
CA TYR A 30 -28.28 -2.31 25.42
C TYR A 30 -26.81 -2.25 24.96
N THR A 31 -26.31 -1.07 24.67
CA THR A 31 -24.89 -0.87 24.30
C THR A 31 -23.94 -1.37 25.39
N ALA A 32 -24.25 -1.10 26.66
CA ALA A 32 -23.44 -1.61 27.78
C ALA A 32 -23.45 -3.14 27.88
N LEU A 33 -24.60 -3.79 27.67
CA LEU A 33 -24.72 -5.25 27.66
C LEU A 33 -23.94 -5.89 26.50
N LEU A 34 -24.00 -5.28 25.31
CA LEU A 34 -23.27 -5.76 24.14
C LEU A 34 -21.75 -5.69 24.35
N LEU A 35 -21.25 -4.56 24.87
CA LEU A 35 -19.82 -4.39 25.16
C LEU A 35 -19.35 -5.36 26.26
N GLN A 36 -20.17 -5.58 27.29
CA GLN A 36 -19.87 -6.56 28.33
C GLN A 36 -19.84 -7.98 27.77
N ALA A 37 -20.82 -8.38 26.94
CA ALA A 37 -20.85 -9.68 26.31
C ALA A 37 -19.61 -9.90 25.41
N ASP A 38 -19.24 -8.89 24.60
CA ASP A 38 -18.06 -8.96 23.73
C ASP A 38 -16.76 -9.13 24.54
N SER A 39 -16.61 -8.39 25.65
CA SER A 39 -15.40 -8.44 26.49
C SER A 39 -15.13 -9.82 27.12
N ILE A 40 -16.20 -10.61 27.42
CA ILE A 40 -16.09 -11.94 28.03
C ILE A 40 -16.24 -13.09 27.03
N MET A 41 -16.52 -12.78 25.76
CA MET A 41 -16.88 -13.76 24.71
C MET A 41 -15.84 -14.88 24.52
N ASN A 42 -14.57 -14.57 24.62
CA ASN A 42 -13.50 -15.54 24.42
C ASN A 42 -13.20 -16.39 25.66
N VAL A 43 -13.49 -15.86 26.86
CA VAL A 43 -13.16 -16.52 28.13
C VAL A 43 -14.37 -17.28 28.69
N ARG A 44 -15.57 -16.69 28.57
CA ARG A 44 -16.83 -17.24 29.13
C ARG A 44 -17.97 -17.07 28.13
N PRO A 45 -17.96 -17.83 27.02
CA PRO A 45 -18.99 -17.72 25.98
C PRO A 45 -20.39 -18.07 26.48
N ASP A 46 -20.52 -18.96 27.46
CA ASP A 46 -21.77 -19.30 28.17
C ASP A 46 -22.39 -18.09 28.85
N SER A 47 -21.56 -17.34 29.57
CA SER A 47 -21.98 -16.12 30.27
C SER A 47 -22.27 -14.97 29.28
N ALA A 48 -21.50 -14.89 28.18
CA ALA A 48 -21.78 -13.93 27.12
C ALA A 48 -23.14 -14.21 26.46
N LEU A 49 -23.47 -15.46 26.17
CA LEU A 49 -24.78 -15.85 25.64
C LEU A 49 -25.90 -15.54 26.63
N ALA A 50 -25.68 -15.79 27.93
CA ALA A 50 -26.65 -15.45 28.96
C ALA A 50 -26.95 -13.94 29.03
N LEU A 51 -25.91 -13.07 28.91
CA LEU A 51 -26.08 -11.63 28.85
C LEU A 51 -26.87 -11.18 27.60
N LEU A 52 -26.56 -11.76 26.45
CA LEU A 52 -27.26 -11.44 25.20
C LEU A 52 -28.73 -11.89 25.23
N ASN A 53 -29.06 -12.97 25.91
CA ASN A 53 -30.45 -13.43 26.13
C ASN A 53 -31.27 -12.52 27.05
N LEU A 54 -30.65 -11.60 27.80
CA LEU A 54 -31.38 -10.58 28.57
C LEU A 54 -32.04 -9.50 27.69
N ILE A 55 -31.64 -9.47 26.41
CA ILE A 55 -32.16 -8.49 25.44
C ILE A 55 -33.43 -9.05 24.82
N GLN A 56 -34.59 -8.56 25.30
CA GLN A 56 -35.90 -9.08 24.89
C GLN A 56 -36.36 -8.59 23.51
N PHE A 57 -35.98 -7.37 23.13
CA PHE A 57 -36.45 -6.72 21.90
C PHE A 57 -35.30 -6.21 21.01
N PRO A 58 -34.52 -7.10 20.39
CA PRO A 58 -33.41 -6.69 19.52
C PRO A 58 -33.83 -5.85 18.30
N GLN A 59 -35.10 -6.04 17.84
CA GLN A 59 -35.68 -5.29 16.71
C GLN A 59 -35.85 -3.79 17.01
N GLU A 60 -35.91 -3.39 18.27
CA GLU A 60 -36.04 -2.00 18.70
C GLU A 60 -34.72 -1.25 18.82
N MET A 61 -33.60 -1.97 18.67
CA MET A 61 -32.26 -1.40 18.72
C MET A 61 -31.97 -0.51 17.52
N LYS A 62 -31.05 0.44 17.70
CA LYS A 62 -30.43 1.14 16.57
C LYS A 62 -29.76 0.15 15.62
N THR A 63 -29.70 0.47 14.34
CA THR A 63 -29.18 -0.42 13.30
C THR A 63 -27.78 -0.95 13.63
N ALA A 64 -26.87 -0.11 14.16
CA ALA A 64 -25.53 -0.51 14.56
C ALA A 64 -25.53 -1.50 15.73
N ASP A 65 -26.30 -1.22 16.79
CA ASP A 65 -26.40 -2.09 17.97
C ASP A 65 -27.06 -3.42 17.61
N ARG A 66 -28.05 -3.41 16.71
CA ARG A 66 -28.70 -4.60 16.21
C ARG A 66 -27.75 -5.47 15.38
N ALA A 67 -26.90 -4.87 14.56
CA ALA A 67 -25.89 -5.58 13.81
C ALA A 67 -24.83 -6.22 14.76
N LEU A 68 -24.36 -5.46 15.76
CA LEU A 68 -23.45 -5.95 16.76
C LEU A 68 -24.08 -7.07 17.59
N TYR A 69 -25.33 -6.94 18.02
CA TYR A 69 -26.08 -7.98 18.71
C TYR A 69 -26.13 -9.26 17.88
N SER A 70 -26.51 -9.15 16.59
CA SER A 70 -26.64 -10.30 15.71
C SER A 70 -25.30 -11.04 15.55
N LEU A 71 -24.21 -10.29 15.42
CA LEU A 71 -22.86 -10.85 15.33
C LEU A 71 -22.44 -11.56 16.62
N LEU A 72 -22.57 -10.88 17.76
CA LEU A 72 -22.18 -11.41 19.05
C LEU A 72 -23.04 -12.60 19.47
N PHE A 73 -24.33 -12.58 19.17
CA PHE A 73 -25.23 -13.68 19.48
C PHE A 73 -24.85 -14.94 18.68
N THR A 74 -24.66 -14.83 17.38
CA THR A 74 -24.18 -15.93 16.53
C THR A 74 -22.83 -16.45 17.00
N GLN A 75 -21.90 -15.53 17.35
CA GLN A 75 -20.59 -15.91 17.91
C GLN A 75 -20.74 -16.69 19.21
N ALA A 76 -21.63 -16.26 20.12
CA ALA A 76 -21.85 -16.92 21.38
C ALA A 76 -22.47 -18.32 21.18
N GLU A 77 -23.46 -18.44 20.28
CA GLU A 77 -24.04 -19.76 19.94
C GLU A 77 -22.96 -20.70 19.38
N GLN A 78 -22.15 -20.25 18.41
CA GLN A 78 -21.08 -21.05 17.83
C GLN A 78 -20.03 -21.51 18.87
N LYS A 79 -19.60 -20.60 19.76
CA LYS A 79 -18.66 -20.94 20.84
C LYS A 79 -19.25 -21.89 21.88
N ASN A 80 -20.57 -21.88 22.09
CA ASN A 80 -21.31 -22.82 22.95
C ASN A 80 -21.75 -24.09 22.21
N ARG A 81 -21.34 -24.29 20.94
CA ARG A 81 -21.67 -25.46 20.11
C ARG A 81 -23.18 -25.64 19.90
N ILE A 82 -23.90 -24.54 19.78
CA ILE A 82 -25.30 -24.52 19.41
C ILE A 82 -25.39 -24.41 17.90
N SER A 83 -25.91 -25.45 17.25
CA SER A 83 -26.03 -25.48 15.79
C SER A 83 -27.14 -24.57 15.31
N HIS A 84 -26.87 -23.88 14.20
CA HIS A 84 -27.80 -22.96 13.56
C HIS A 84 -28.72 -23.69 12.59
N THR A 85 -29.95 -23.19 12.42
CA THR A 85 -30.93 -23.74 11.47
C THR A 85 -31.19 -22.84 10.28
N ASN A 86 -30.77 -21.58 10.35
CA ASN A 86 -30.88 -20.58 9.27
C ASN A 86 -29.88 -19.44 9.48
N ASP A 87 -29.69 -18.63 8.45
CA ASP A 87 -28.72 -17.53 8.41
C ASP A 87 -29.33 -16.14 8.71
N SER A 88 -30.62 -16.06 9.04
CA SER A 88 -31.35 -14.79 9.13
C SER A 88 -30.74 -13.80 10.12
N LEU A 89 -30.24 -14.29 11.26
CA LEU A 89 -29.66 -13.45 12.29
C LEU A 89 -28.32 -12.87 11.87
N ILE A 90 -27.38 -13.72 11.42
CA ILE A 90 -26.03 -13.26 11.03
C ILE A 90 -26.05 -12.37 9.79
N ARG A 91 -27.03 -12.54 8.89
CA ARG A 91 -27.18 -11.66 7.71
C ARG A 91 -27.38 -10.20 8.09
N ILE A 92 -28.02 -9.90 9.23
CA ILE A 92 -28.17 -8.52 9.71
C ILE A 92 -26.79 -7.87 9.94
N ALA A 93 -25.87 -8.62 10.52
CA ALA A 93 -24.50 -8.15 10.73
C ALA A 93 -23.74 -8.01 9.40
N VAL A 94 -23.80 -9.03 8.54
CA VAL A 94 -23.13 -9.00 7.22
C VAL A 94 -23.62 -7.81 6.40
N ASP A 95 -24.94 -7.62 6.29
CA ASP A 95 -25.53 -6.53 5.51
C ASP A 95 -25.18 -5.15 6.05
N TYR A 96 -24.97 -5.03 7.34
CA TYR A 96 -24.53 -3.78 7.94
C TYR A 96 -23.05 -3.50 7.72
N TYR A 97 -22.17 -4.49 8.00
CA TYR A 97 -20.71 -4.26 8.00
C TYR A 97 -20.08 -4.24 6.61
N LYS A 98 -20.66 -4.91 5.60
CA LYS A 98 -20.13 -4.94 4.22
C LYS A 98 -19.88 -3.56 3.60
N ASP A 99 -20.68 -2.55 3.99
CA ASP A 99 -20.63 -1.19 3.47
C ASP A 99 -19.97 -0.20 4.45
N LYS A 100 -19.33 -0.71 5.52
CA LYS A 100 -18.64 0.09 6.53
C LYS A 100 -17.12 -0.02 6.39
N ASP A 101 -16.43 0.97 6.94
CA ASP A 101 -14.95 0.97 6.97
C ASP A 101 -14.40 0.16 8.17
N ASP A 102 -15.24 -0.66 8.81
CA ASP A 102 -14.86 -1.56 9.89
C ASP A 102 -14.57 -2.96 9.33
N LYS A 103 -13.36 -3.13 8.80
CA LYS A 103 -12.95 -4.38 8.15
C LYS A 103 -12.78 -5.54 9.12
N GLU A 104 -12.56 -5.27 10.40
CA GLU A 104 -12.49 -6.31 11.42
C GLU A 104 -13.86 -6.94 11.66
N GLN A 105 -14.90 -6.12 11.88
CA GLN A 105 -16.26 -6.62 12.08
C GLN A 105 -16.83 -7.24 10.79
N GLU A 106 -16.50 -6.71 9.63
CA GLU A 106 -16.87 -7.29 8.34
C GLU A 106 -16.30 -8.70 8.18
N THR A 107 -15.01 -8.90 8.48
CA THR A 107 -14.36 -10.22 8.45
C THR A 107 -15.01 -11.18 9.45
N LYS A 108 -15.28 -10.70 10.66
CA LYS A 108 -15.93 -11.47 11.72
C LYS A 108 -17.34 -11.91 11.30
N ALA A 109 -18.11 -11.02 10.67
CA ALA A 109 -19.46 -11.32 10.19
C ALA A 109 -19.46 -12.38 9.08
N TYR A 110 -18.55 -12.28 8.09
CA TYR A 110 -18.43 -13.31 7.05
C TYR A 110 -17.91 -14.64 7.59
N TYR A 111 -17.00 -14.63 8.58
CA TYR A 111 -16.55 -15.85 9.24
C TYR A 111 -17.73 -16.60 9.89
N TYR A 112 -18.52 -15.91 10.72
CA TYR A 112 -19.66 -16.56 11.39
C TYR A 112 -20.78 -16.91 10.41
N LEU A 113 -20.96 -16.18 9.32
CA LEU A 113 -21.86 -16.61 8.24
C LEU A 113 -21.39 -17.93 7.63
N GLY A 114 -20.09 -18.10 7.42
CA GLY A 114 -19.51 -19.38 6.97
C GLY A 114 -19.78 -20.52 7.93
N CYS A 115 -19.60 -20.31 9.24
CA CYS A 115 -19.92 -21.30 10.27
C CYS A 115 -21.42 -21.68 10.27
N VAL A 116 -22.31 -20.69 10.16
CA VAL A 116 -23.76 -20.92 10.06
C VAL A 116 -24.08 -21.76 8.83
N TYR A 117 -23.45 -21.47 7.68
CA TYR A 117 -23.65 -22.28 6.46
C TYR A 117 -23.12 -23.70 6.59
N GLN A 118 -22.02 -23.93 7.33
CA GLN A 118 -21.56 -25.28 7.64
C GLN A 118 -22.60 -26.03 8.50
N ASP A 119 -23.17 -25.37 9.52
CA ASP A 119 -24.18 -25.96 10.40
C ASP A 119 -25.44 -26.40 9.62
N ILE A 120 -25.89 -25.60 8.65
CA ILE A 120 -27.07 -25.93 7.82
C ILE A 120 -26.75 -26.79 6.60
N GLY A 121 -25.48 -27.18 6.40
CA GLY A 121 -25.04 -28.05 5.30
C GLY A 121 -24.83 -27.35 3.95
N ASP A 122 -24.90 -26.01 3.89
CA ASP A 122 -24.61 -25.25 2.68
C ASP A 122 -23.10 -25.02 2.51
N ILE A 123 -22.41 -26.05 2.02
CA ILE A 123 -20.94 -26.00 1.84
C ILE A 123 -20.52 -24.97 0.79
N VAL A 124 -21.35 -24.67 -0.20
CA VAL A 124 -21.09 -23.63 -1.22
C VAL A 124 -21.14 -22.25 -0.57
N GLY A 125 -22.22 -21.97 0.15
CA GLY A 125 -22.37 -20.73 0.90
C GLY A 125 -21.26 -20.54 1.95
N ALA A 126 -20.89 -21.61 2.67
CA ALA A 126 -19.78 -21.59 3.62
C ALA A 126 -18.45 -21.22 2.94
N THR A 127 -18.13 -21.90 1.82
CA THR A 127 -16.92 -21.63 1.05
C THR A 127 -16.88 -20.17 0.57
N ASP A 128 -17.98 -19.65 0.03
CA ASP A 128 -18.08 -18.25 -0.43
C ASP A 128 -17.88 -17.26 0.74
N ALA A 129 -18.52 -17.52 1.89
CA ALA A 129 -18.41 -16.66 3.06
C ALA A 129 -16.97 -16.63 3.61
N PHE A 130 -16.29 -17.80 3.76
CA PHE A 130 -14.90 -17.84 4.20
C PHE A 130 -13.95 -17.20 3.18
N LEU A 131 -14.17 -17.36 1.89
CA LEU A 131 -13.40 -16.67 0.86
C LEU A 131 -13.60 -15.15 0.92
N LYS A 132 -14.81 -14.66 1.18
CA LYS A 132 -15.09 -13.24 1.42
C LYS A 132 -14.33 -12.73 2.63
N ALA A 133 -14.34 -13.46 3.75
CA ALA A 133 -13.59 -13.10 4.94
C ALA A 133 -12.08 -12.97 4.67
N LEU A 134 -11.47 -13.91 3.92
CA LEU A 134 -10.06 -13.85 3.54
C LEU A 134 -9.75 -12.74 2.52
N ASN A 135 -10.74 -12.36 1.72
CA ASN A 135 -10.58 -11.33 0.70
C ASN A 135 -10.54 -9.90 1.27
N ILE A 136 -11.04 -9.72 2.49
CA ILE A 136 -10.89 -8.51 3.28
C ILE A 136 -9.48 -8.53 3.83
N ASN A 137 -8.56 -7.81 3.21
CA ASN A 137 -7.12 -7.72 3.47
C ASN A 137 -6.63 -8.41 4.78
N PRO A 138 -5.94 -9.56 4.69
CA PRO A 138 -5.47 -10.33 5.87
C PRO A 138 -4.58 -9.52 6.83
N GLN A 139 -3.94 -8.44 6.35
CA GLN A 139 -3.09 -7.56 7.17
C GLN A 139 -3.90 -6.68 8.15
N VAL A 140 -5.21 -6.56 7.95
CA VAL A 140 -6.11 -5.82 8.86
C VAL A 140 -6.67 -6.73 9.95
N ILE A 141 -6.55 -8.06 9.78
CA ILE A 141 -7.01 -9.03 10.78
C ILE A 141 -5.94 -9.12 11.87
N ASN A 142 -6.11 -8.31 12.93
CA ASN A 142 -5.22 -8.34 14.10
C ASN A 142 -5.41 -9.62 14.96
N ASP A 143 -6.45 -10.42 14.68
CA ASP A 143 -6.79 -11.64 15.37
C ASP A 143 -6.27 -12.84 14.58
N THR A 144 -5.07 -13.28 14.94
CA THR A 144 -4.40 -14.44 14.33
C THR A 144 -5.19 -15.72 14.50
N GLU A 145 -5.84 -15.91 15.66
CA GLU A 145 -6.67 -17.07 15.94
C GLU A 145 -7.83 -17.15 14.92
N ARG A 146 -8.55 -16.04 14.70
CA ARG A 146 -9.63 -16.00 13.71
C ARG A 146 -9.14 -16.26 12.29
N LEU A 147 -7.98 -15.69 11.92
CA LEU A 147 -7.41 -15.91 10.60
C LEU A 147 -7.12 -17.39 10.35
N THR A 148 -6.52 -18.07 11.32
CA THR A 148 -6.22 -19.51 11.21
C THR A 148 -7.49 -20.36 11.20
N MET A 149 -8.50 -20.01 12.00
CA MET A 149 -9.82 -20.65 11.96
C MET A 149 -10.49 -20.51 10.58
N ILE A 150 -10.39 -19.35 9.92
CA ILE A 150 -10.93 -19.18 8.56
C ILE A 150 -10.23 -20.13 7.58
N TYR A 151 -8.89 -20.24 7.63
CA TYR A 151 -8.16 -21.18 6.78
C TYR A 151 -8.56 -22.63 7.04
N GLU A 152 -8.70 -23.03 8.30
CA GLU A 152 -9.07 -24.40 8.70
C GLU A 152 -10.49 -24.76 8.24
N ASN A 153 -11.48 -23.90 8.51
CA ASN A 153 -12.86 -24.14 8.05
C ASN A 153 -12.96 -24.17 6.51
N LEU A 154 -12.20 -23.31 5.83
CA LEU A 154 -12.15 -23.35 4.36
C LEU A 154 -11.48 -24.63 3.86
N ALA A 155 -10.46 -25.13 4.56
CA ALA A 155 -9.83 -26.41 4.26
C ALA A 155 -10.81 -27.58 4.43
N GLU A 156 -11.62 -27.58 5.47
CA GLU A 156 -12.68 -28.57 5.69
C GLU A 156 -13.73 -28.55 4.56
N CYS A 157 -14.15 -27.34 4.12
CA CYS A 157 -15.05 -27.20 2.98
C CYS A 157 -14.43 -27.80 1.70
N TYR A 158 -13.15 -27.53 1.44
CA TYR A 158 -12.47 -28.12 0.28
C TYR A 158 -12.30 -29.63 0.40
N GLN A 159 -11.93 -30.14 1.58
CA GLN A 159 -11.76 -31.56 1.86
C GLN A 159 -13.06 -32.34 1.66
N SER A 160 -14.20 -31.82 2.17
CA SER A 160 -15.52 -32.46 2.02
C SER A 160 -15.95 -32.61 0.56
N GLN A 161 -15.47 -31.73 -0.31
CA GLN A 161 -15.74 -31.73 -1.75
C GLN A 161 -14.65 -32.43 -2.57
N GLY A 162 -13.60 -32.99 -1.92
CA GLY A 162 -12.51 -33.73 -2.55
C GLY A 162 -11.46 -32.85 -3.22
N PHE A 163 -11.37 -31.56 -2.89
CA PHE A 163 -10.29 -30.67 -3.32
C PHE A 163 -9.09 -30.77 -2.36
N TYR A 164 -8.52 -31.97 -2.24
CA TYR A 164 -7.48 -32.28 -1.25
C TYR A 164 -6.24 -31.41 -1.33
N ASP A 165 -5.80 -31.03 -2.54
CA ASP A 165 -4.63 -30.14 -2.70
C ASP A 165 -4.91 -28.74 -2.15
N LYS A 166 -6.14 -28.24 -2.34
CA LYS A 166 -6.56 -26.93 -1.80
C LYS A 166 -6.74 -26.98 -0.27
N ALA A 167 -7.31 -28.05 0.24
CA ALA A 167 -7.39 -28.27 1.68
C ALA A 167 -5.99 -28.30 2.30
N MET A 168 -5.06 -29.05 1.73
CA MET A 168 -3.66 -29.11 2.15
C MET A 168 -2.98 -27.74 2.15
N GLU A 169 -3.20 -26.91 1.12
CA GLU A 169 -2.70 -25.54 1.04
C GLU A 169 -3.18 -24.71 2.24
N MET A 170 -4.47 -24.74 2.54
CA MET A 170 -5.08 -23.96 3.62
C MET A 170 -4.60 -24.43 5.01
N TYR A 171 -4.59 -25.74 5.27
CA TYR A 171 -4.07 -26.28 6.54
C TYR A 171 -2.58 -25.95 6.75
N ARG A 172 -1.76 -25.97 5.70
CA ARG A 172 -0.34 -25.58 5.80
C ARG A 172 -0.16 -24.10 6.08
N ILE A 173 -1.01 -23.22 5.52
CA ILE A 173 -1.00 -21.79 5.83
C ILE A 173 -1.36 -21.59 7.30
N SER A 174 -2.44 -22.25 7.79
CA SER A 174 -2.83 -22.21 9.20
C SER A 174 -1.70 -22.69 10.12
N TYR A 175 -1.14 -23.85 9.85
CA TYR A 175 -0.02 -24.43 10.61
C TYR A 175 1.17 -23.47 10.73
N LYS A 176 1.62 -22.91 9.60
CA LYS A 176 2.73 -21.95 9.58
C LYS A 176 2.41 -20.69 10.38
N THR A 177 1.20 -20.18 10.27
CA THR A 177 0.72 -19.01 11.00
C THR A 177 0.71 -19.27 12.50
N ASN A 178 0.17 -20.41 12.94
CA ASN A 178 0.11 -20.81 14.34
C ASN A 178 1.50 -21.00 14.96
N ILE A 179 2.46 -21.58 14.22
CA ILE A 179 3.86 -21.69 14.67
C ILE A 179 4.47 -20.30 14.89
N ASN A 180 4.29 -19.38 13.95
CA ASN A 180 4.88 -18.05 14.05
C ASN A 180 4.35 -17.23 15.25
N HIS A 181 3.17 -17.59 15.78
CA HIS A 181 2.53 -16.92 16.91
C HIS A 181 2.56 -17.75 18.22
N ASN A 182 3.19 -18.93 18.20
CA ASN A 182 3.27 -19.86 19.34
C ASN A 182 1.90 -20.32 19.86
N GLU A 183 0.92 -20.51 18.97
CA GLU A 183 -0.43 -20.98 19.29
C GLU A 183 -0.47 -22.50 19.35
N GLU A 184 0.08 -23.08 20.44
CA GLU A 184 0.31 -24.53 20.57
C GLU A 184 -0.93 -25.39 20.33
N LYS A 185 -2.11 -25.00 20.87
CA LYS A 185 -3.35 -25.74 20.65
C LYS A 185 -3.84 -25.69 19.21
N ASN A 186 -3.72 -24.50 18.57
CA ASN A 186 -4.17 -24.33 17.19
C ASN A 186 -3.25 -25.07 16.19
N ILE A 187 -1.97 -25.26 16.56
CA ILE A 187 -1.05 -26.13 15.81
C ILE A 187 -1.60 -27.56 15.70
N LEU A 188 -2.21 -28.11 16.78
CA LEU A 188 -2.74 -29.46 16.78
C LEU A 188 -3.93 -29.62 15.82
N PHE A 189 -4.81 -28.64 15.71
CA PHE A 189 -5.90 -28.64 14.71
C PHE A 189 -5.36 -28.68 13.29
N SER A 190 -4.39 -27.82 13.00
CA SER A 190 -3.78 -27.78 11.65
C SER A 190 -3.09 -29.11 11.31
N LEU A 191 -2.38 -29.74 12.27
CA LEU A 191 -1.75 -31.06 12.09
C LEU A 191 -2.77 -32.17 11.87
N GLN A 192 -3.90 -32.14 12.60
CA GLN A 192 -4.99 -33.08 12.39
C GLN A 192 -5.53 -32.98 10.97
N GLY A 193 -5.87 -31.75 10.50
CA GLY A 193 -6.37 -31.55 9.14
C GLY A 193 -5.39 -32.05 8.08
N ILE A 194 -4.08 -31.77 8.24
CA ILE A 194 -3.04 -32.29 7.34
C ILE A 194 -3.04 -33.83 7.34
N GLY A 195 -3.08 -34.44 8.52
CA GLY A 195 -3.13 -35.91 8.67
C GLY A 195 -4.37 -36.52 8.00
N GLU A 196 -5.53 -35.88 8.17
CA GLU A 196 -6.79 -36.30 7.52
C GLU A 196 -6.73 -36.19 6.00
N VAL A 197 -6.16 -35.13 5.44
CA VAL A 197 -5.97 -35.02 3.97
C VAL A 197 -5.12 -36.20 3.48
N PHE A 198 -4.04 -36.57 4.17
CA PHE A 198 -3.23 -37.74 3.80
C PHE A 198 -4.02 -39.05 3.93
N MET A 199 -4.92 -39.18 4.93
CA MET A 199 -5.83 -40.32 5.04
C MET A 199 -6.74 -40.42 3.81
N TYR A 200 -7.36 -39.34 3.36
CA TYR A 200 -8.23 -39.32 2.16
C TYR A 200 -7.45 -39.60 0.86
N GLN A 201 -6.17 -39.27 0.84
CA GLN A 201 -5.27 -39.56 -0.29
C GLN A 201 -4.67 -40.99 -0.18
N HIS A 202 -5.05 -41.80 0.80
CA HIS A 202 -4.51 -43.12 1.06
C HIS A 202 -2.99 -43.16 1.34
N GLN A 203 -2.42 -42.04 1.82
CA GLN A 203 -1.01 -41.93 2.20
C GLN A 203 -0.81 -42.21 3.69
N TRP A 204 -0.97 -43.49 4.06
CA TRP A 204 -1.06 -43.95 5.46
C TRP A 204 0.15 -43.59 6.31
N ASP A 205 1.37 -43.69 5.76
CA ASP A 205 2.60 -43.43 6.50
C ASP A 205 2.76 -41.92 6.79
N SER A 206 2.37 -41.08 5.85
CA SER A 206 2.33 -39.61 6.05
C SER A 206 1.28 -39.25 7.11
N ALA A 207 0.09 -39.82 7.05
CA ALA A 207 -0.95 -39.60 8.06
C ALA A 207 -0.46 -40.02 9.45
N ALA A 208 0.15 -41.22 9.57
CA ALA A 208 0.73 -41.71 10.83
C ALA A 208 1.79 -40.77 11.39
N TYR A 209 2.64 -40.22 10.55
CA TYR A 209 3.65 -39.22 10.96
C TYR A 209 2.99 -38.03 11.65
N TYR A 210 2.01 -37.40 11.02
CA TYR A 210 1.33 -36.23 11.59
C TYR A 210 0.54 -36.56 12.86
N TYR A 211 -0.11 -37.70 12.94
CA TYR A 211 -0.82 -38.11 14.16
C TYR A 211 0.14 -38.44 15.31
N ASN A 212 1.32 -38.96 15.04
CA ASN A 212 2.36 -39.10 16.06
C ASN A 212 2.89 -37.73 16.50
N GLU A 213 3.06 -36.77 15.59
CA GLU A 213 3.44 -35.39 15.94
C GLU A 213 2.40 -34.75 16.87
N ILE A 214 1.09 -34.95 16.63
CA ILE A 214 0.03 -34.52 17.54
C ILE A 214 0.24 -35.11 18.92
N ILE A 215 0.45 -36.45 19.04
CA ILE A 215 0.64 -37.14 20.30
C ILE A 215 1.84 -36.57 21.07
N GLU A 216 2.97 -36.35 20.41
CA GLU A 216 4.19 -35.81 21.01
C GLU A 216 3.98 -34.37 21.52
N LYS A 217 3.44 -33.49 20.69
CA LYS A 217 3.15 -32.11 21.05
C LYS A 217 2.13 -32.01 22.19
N SER A 218 1.07 -32.81 22.12
CA SER A 218 0.04 -32.85 23.18
C SER A 218 0.58 -33.33 24.52
N ARG A 219 1.53 -34.30 24.53
CA ARG A 219 2.25 -34.68 25.75
C ARG A 219 3.06 -33.53 26.33
N ALA A 220 3.74 -32.77 25.49
CA ALA A 220 4.55 -31.62 25.93
C ALA A 220 3.71 -30.55 26.64
N ILE A 221 2.48 -30.32 26.19
CA ILE A 221 1.54 -29.34 26.81
C ILE A 221 0.61 -29.94 27.86
N GLY A 222 0.66 -31.26 28.08
CA GLY A 222 -0.18 -31.94 29.06
C GLY A 222 -1.65 -32.08 28.68
N ASP A 223 -2.00 -32.02 27.39
CA ASP A 223 -3.38 -32.09 26.91
C ASP A 223 -3.79 -33.54 26.60
N SER A 224 -4.46 -34.17 27.56
CA SER A 224 -4.91 -35.59 27.45
C SER A 224 -5.96 -35.82 26.36
N SER A 225 -6.80 -34.82 26.06
CA SER A 225 -7.81 -34.89 25.01
C SER A 225 -7.16 -35.01 23.63
N TRP A 226 -6.17 -34.15 23.34
CA TRP A 226 -5.44 -34.23 22.09
C TRP A 226 -4.57 -35.48 21.95
N ILE A 227 -4.00 -35.99 23.06
CA ILE A 227 -3.31 -37.28 23.05
C ILE A 227 -4.30 -38.40 22.62
N SER A 228 -5.51 -38.40 23.19
CA SER A 228 -6.55 -39.37 22.85
C SER A 228 -7.00 -39.28 21.38
N ILE A 229 -7.19 -38.08 20.86
CA ILE A 229 -7.52 -37.80 19.43
C ILE A 229 -6.40 -38.35 18.52
N GLY A 230 -5.15 -38.01 18.79
CA GLY A 230 -4.00 -38.48 18.00
C GLY A 230 -3.89 -40.00 17.98
N ILE A 231 -4.09 -40.68 19.15
CA ILE A 231 -4.09 -42.13 19.25
C ILE A 231 -5.27 -42.73 18.48
N SER A 232 -6.47 -42.13 18.55
CA SER A 232 -7.65 -42.61 17.82
C SER A 232 -7.42 -42.53 16.30
N ASN A 233 -6.88 -41.42 15.82
CA ASN A 233 -6.58 -41.25 14.40
C ASN A 233 -5.49 -42.22 13.92
N LEU A 234 -4.48 -42.49 14.76
CA LEU A 234 -3.48 -43.53 14.46
C LEU A 234 -4.12 -44.93 14.38
N ALA A 235 -5.13 -45.26 15.22
CA ALA A 235 -5.87 -46.51 15.12
C ALA A 235 -6.64 -46.60 13.79
N HIS A 236 -7.22 -45.51 13.30
CA HIS A 236 -7.81 -45.43 11.94
C HIS A 236 -6.78 -45.70 10.83
N VAL A 237 -5.54 -45.19 10.96
CA VAL A 237 -4.46 -45.50 10.01
C VAL A 237 -4.20 -47.02 9.99
N TYR A 238 -3.99 -47.65 11.16
CA TYR A 238 -3.74 -49.10 11.23
C TYR A 238 -4.89 -49.90 10.68
N TYR A 239 -6.14 -49.51 10.95
CA TYR A 239 -7.34 -50.16 10.40
C TYR A 239 -7.32 -50.15 8.86
N ASN A 240 -7.02 -48.97 8.26
CA ASN A 240 -6.96 -48.83 6.81
C ASN A 240 -5.76 -49.55 6.17
N GLN A 241 -4.65 -49.69 6.91
CA GLN A 241 -3.53 -50.56 6.54
C GLN A 241 -3.84 -52.05 6.71
N LYS A 242 -5.04 -52.42 7.19
CA LYS A 242 -5.46 -53.80 7.52
C LYS A 242 -4.63 -54.45 8.64
N LYS A 243 -3.94 -53.68 9.46
CA LYS A 243 -3.20 -54.08 10.66
C LYS A 243 -4.18 -54.13 11.85
N TYR A 244 -5.14 -55.06 11.80
CA TYR A 244 -6.26 -55.07 12.73
C TYR A 244 -5.87 -55.33 14.21
N PRO A 245 -4.88 -56.19 14.53
CA PRO A 245 -4.41 -56.34 15.91
C PRO A 245 -3.82 -55.04 16.47
N GLU A 246 -2.98 -54.34 15.69
CA GLU A 246 -2.38 -53.08 16.08
C GLU A 246 -3.44 -51.97 16.21
N ALA A 247 -4.41 -51.92 15.28
CA ALA A 247 -5.56 -51.02 15.33
C ALA A 247 -6.36 -51.24 16.62
N TYR A 248 -6.64 -52.51 17.01
CA TYR A 248 -7.37 -52.86 18.22
C TYR A 248 -6.69 -52.33 19.48
N HIS A 249 -5.39 -52.65 19.65
CA HIS A 249 -4.64 -52.18 20.82
C HIS A 249 -4.55 -50.67 20.90
N THR A 250 -4.41 -50.00 19.74
CA THR A 250 -4.33 -48.56 19.66
C THR A 250 -5.67 -47.89 19.95
N ALA A 251 -6.78 -48.43 19.41
CA ALA A 251 -8.13 -47.94 19.69
C ALA A 251 -8.49 -48.07 21.18
N LEU A 252 -8.17 -49.20 21.83
CA LEU A 252 -8.36 -49.35 23.27
C LEU A 252 -7.59 -48.33 24.09
N LYS A 253 -6.33 -48.03 23.71
CA LYS A 253 -5.53 -46.97 24.38
C LYS A 253 -6.20 -45.60 24.27
N SER A 254 -6.82 -45.27 23.13
CA SER A 254 -7.51 -43.99 22.97
C SER A 254 -8.72 -43.83 23.91
N ILE A 255 -9.42 -44.91 24.18
CA ILE A 255 -10.57 -44.95 25.12
C ILE A 255 -10.10 -44.77 26.56
N HIS A 256 -8.99 -45.41 26.95
CA HIS A 256 -8.50 -45.39 28.34
C HIS A 256 -7.75 -44.11 28.71
N ASN A 257 -7.23 -43.36 27.73
CA ASN A 257 -6.41 -42.19 27.98
C ASN A 257 -7.21 -40.89 28.26
N ASN A 258 -8.53 -40.95 28.18
CA ASN A 258 -9.32 -39.73 28.35
C ASN A 258 -10.61 -39.98 29.15
N ASN A 259 -10.67 -39.41 30.34
CA ASN A 259 -11.85 -39.47 31.22
C ASN A 259 -12.86 -38.34 30.94
N GLU A 260 -12.54 -37.41 30.01
CA GLU A 260 -13.33 -36.22 29.71
C GLU A 260 -13.90 -36.19 28.27
N ASP A 261 -13.92 -37.35 27.59
CA ASP A 261 -14.44 -37.43 26.22
C ASP A 261 -15.90 -36.97 26.16
N LYS A 262 -16.17 -36.09 25.22
CA LYS A 262 -17.54 -35.71 24.89
C LYS A 262 -18.27 -36.91 24.28
N GLU A 263 -19.60 -36.96 24.46
CA GLU A 263 -20.42 -38.08 24.02
C GLU A 263 -20.15 -38.52 22.56
N ASN A 264 -19.99 -37.57 21.63
CA ASN A 264 -19.73 -37.90 20.23
C ASN A 264 -18.30 -38.42 19.98
N GLU A 265 -17.30 -37.93 20.73
CA GLU A 265 -15.92 -38.42 20.62
C GLU A 265 -15.78 -39.86 21.08
N ILE A 266 -16.39 -40.22 22.21
CA ILE A 266 -16.37 -41.59 22.69
C ILE A 266 -17.19 -42.52 21.78
N THR A 267 -18.30 -42.03 21.23
CA THR A 267 -19.13 -42.80 20.28
C THR A 267 -18.35 -43.14 19.01
N SER A 268 -17.59 -42.18 18.45
CA SER A 268 -16.72 -42.41 17.29
C SER A 268 -15.68 -43.53 17.55
N LYS A 269 -15.07 -43.52 18.75
CA LYS A 269 -14.09 -44.55 19.15
C LYS A 269 -14.75 -45.94 19.30
N TYR A 270 -15.98 -46.03 19.82
CA TYR A 270 -16.73 -47.29 19.90
C TYR A 270 -17.08 -47.82 18.51
N ILE A 271 -17.47 -46.97 17.56
CA ILE A 271 -17.73 -47.37 16.18
C ILE A 271 -16.45 -47.95 15.55
N LEU A 272 -15.32 -47.24 15.66
CA LEU A 272 -14.02 -47.72 15.14
C LEU A 272 -13.65 -49.08 15.78
N LEU A 273 -13.80 -49.21 17.08
CA LEU A 273 -13.50 -50.46 17.77
C LEU A 273 -14.43 -51.60 17.31
N GLY A 274 -15.71 -51.31 17.09
CA GLY A 274 -16.67 -52.23 16.49
C GLY A 274 -16.22 -52.70 15.10
N ASP A 275 -15.81 -51.76 14.23
CA ASP A 275 -15.32 -52.08 12.89
C ASP A 275 -14.07 -52.97 12.91
N ILE A 276 -13.12 -52.68 13.81
CA ILE A 276 -11.91 -53.48 13.99
C ILE A 276 -12.28 -54.91 14.46
N LEU A 277 -13.18 -55.02 15.43
CA LEU A 277 -13.64 -56.33 15.96
C LEU A 277 -14.39 -57.16 14.91
N ILE A 278 -15.15 -56.53 14.02
CA ILE A 278 -15.77 -57.20 12.86
C ILE A 278 -14.69 -57.86 11.99
N GLN A 279 -13.59 -57.13 11.71
CA GLN A 279 -12.50 -57.66 10.88
C GLN A 279 -11.70 -58.75 11.59
N LEU A 280 -11.65 -58.72 12.93
CA LEU A 280 -11.03 -59.75 13.76
C LEU A 280 -11.95 -60.98 13.99
N GLY A 281 -13.19 -60.96 13.50
CA GLY A 281 -14.17 -62.02 13.69
C GLY A 281 -14.79 -62.10 15.10
N GLN A 282 -14.61 -61.08 15.94
CA GLN A 282 -15.12 -61.00 17.32
C GLN A 282 -16.50 -60.34 17.34
N TYR A 283 -17.49 -60.97 16.74
CA TYR A 283 -18.80 -60.40 16.43
C TYR A 283 -19.62 -59.99 17.66
N ASP A 284 -19.56 -60.74 18.75
CA ASP A 284 -20.30 -60.40 19.97
C ASP A 284 -19.76 -59.18 20.65
N SER A 285 -18.42 -59.01 20.68
CA SER A 285 -17.75 -57.82 21.18
C SER A 285 -18.02 -56.63 20.28
N ALA A 286 -18.01 -56.80 18.95
CA ALA A 286 -18.35 -55.75 17.99
C ALA A 286 -19.77 -55.23 18.23
N ARG A 287 -20.76 -56.15 18.40
CA ARG A 287 -22.15 -55.79 18.67
C ARG A 287 -22.29 -55.01 19.97
N TYR A 288 -21.56 -55.41 21.02
CA TYR A 288 -21.55 -54.70 22.29
C TYR A 288 -21.10 -53.22 22.08
N TYR A 289 -19.93 -52.98 21.49
CA TYR A 289 -19.44 -51.64 21.31
C TYR A 289 -20.33 -50.79 20.38
N LEU A 290 -20.86 -51.36 19.30
CA LEU A 290 -21.79 -50.67 18.39
C LEU A 290 -23.17 -50.42 19.02
N SER A 291 -23.52 -51.07 20.13
CA SER A 291 -24.74 -50.79 20.89
C SER A 291 -24.60 -49.62 21.87
N LEU A 292 -23.36 -49.21 22.20
CA LEU A 292 -23.06 -48.09 23.06
C LEU A 292 -23.24 -46.77 22.28
N ASN A 293 -24.42 -46.15 22.39
CA ASN A 293 -24.76 -44.91 21.67
C ASN A 293 -25.12 -43.79 22.63
N SER A 294 -24.90 -42.57 22.18
CA SER A 294 -25.35 -41.36 22.85
C SER A 294 -26.79 -41.01 22.50
N ILE A 295 -27.51 -40.36 23.44
CA ILE A 295 -28.88 -39.86 23.22
C ILE A 295 -28.88 -38.72 22.18
N LYS A 296 -27.77 -37.95 22.11
CA LYS A 296 -27.59 -36.82 21.18
C LYS A 296 -26.51 -37.11 20.13
N GLU A 297 -26.57 -38.31 19.55
CA GLU A 297 -25.60 -38.76 18.57
C GLU A 297 -25.67 -37.90 17.28
N ASP A 298 -24.50 -37.48 16.84
CA ASP A 298 -24.34 -36.79 15.57
C ASP A 298 -24.92 -37.62 14.39
N PRO A 299 -25.65 -37.03 13.42
CA PRO A 299 -26.23 -37.77 12.29
C PRO A 299 -25.20 -38.55 11.46
N PHE A 300 -23.95 -38.04 11.28
CA PHE A 300 -22.89 -38.79 10.57
C PHE A 300 -22.42 -40.00 11.35
N LEU A 301 -22.24 -39.86 12.67
CA LEU A 301 -21.88 -41.00 13.54
C LEU A 301 -22.98 -42.06 13.53
N ARG A 302 -24.24 -41.63 13.58
CA ARG A 302 -25.39 -42.54 13.48
C ARG A 302 -25.41 -43.28 12.15
N ALA A 303 -25.16 -42.58 11.03
CA ALA A 303 -25.04 -43.22 9.73
C ALA A 303 -23.88 -44.23 9.70
N SER A 304 -22.67 -43.82 10.16
CA SER A 304 -21.51 -44.70 10.24
C SER A 304 -21.77 -45.97 11.08
N ARG A 305 -22.41 -45.82 12.23
CA ARG A 305 -22.78 -46.95 13.07
C ARG A 305 -23.76 -47.91 12.40
N HIS A 306 -24.77 -47.41 11.71
CA HIS A 306 -25.69 -48.27 10.96
C HIS A 306 -24.97 -49.02 9.83
N PHE A 307 -23.99 -48.38 9.18
CA PHE A 307 -23.16 -49.08 8.20
C PHE A 307 -22.31 -50.21 8.86
N SER A 308 -21.69 -49.93 10.01
CA SER A 308 -20.93 -50.95 10.77
C SER A 308 -21.82 -52.11 11.22
N LEU A 309 -23.04 -51.83 11.68
CA LEU A 309 -24.03 -52.85 12.01
C LEU A 309 -24.48 -53.66 10.79
N TYR A 310 -24.67 -53.03 9.63
CA TYR A 310 -24.91 -53.75 8.38
C TYR A 310 -23.78 -54.72 8.05
N GLU A 311 -22.52 -54.28 8.09
CA GLU A 311 -21.36 -55.16 7.82
C GLU A 311 -21.28 -56.33 8.86
N LEU A 312 -21.54 -56.05 10.14
CA LEU A 312 -21.58 -57.05 11.19
C LEU A 312 -22.63 -58.15 10.91
N GLU A 313 -23.90 -57.74 10.69
CA GLU A 313 -24.98 -58.71 10.52
C GLU A 313 -24.84 -59.48 9.20
N LYS A 314 -24.30 -58.87 8.17
CA LYS A 314 -23.95 -59.53 6.92
C LYS A 314 -22.87 -60.58 7.12
N LYS A 315 -21.81 -60.32 7.92
CA LYS A 315 -20.77 -61.29 8.27
C LYS A 315 -21.32 -62.44 9.14
N CYS A 316 -22.32 -62.17 9.98
CA CYS A 316 -23.02 -63.18 10.78
C CYS A 316 -24.06 -64.02 9.98
N GLY A 317 -24.27 -63.70 8.68
CA GLY A 317 -25.28 -64.35 7.83
C GLY A 317 -26.74 -63.96 8.13
N LYS A 318 -26.94 -62.88 8.92
CA LYS A 318 -28.26 -62.35 9.29
C LYS A 318 -28.71 -61.28 8.27
N TYR A 319 -29.01 -61.75 7.06
CA TYR A 319 -29.25 -60.85 5.92
C TYR A 319 -30.48 -59.95 6.08
N LYS A 320 -31.51 -60.41 6.80
CA LYS A 320 -32.74 -59.63 7.04
C LYS A 320 -32.47 -58.41 7.90
N GLU A 321 -31.73 -58.59 8.99
CA GLU A 321 -31.29 -57.51 9.88
C GLU A 321 -30.31 -56.59 9.16
N ALA A 322 -29.38 -57.13 8.39
CA ALA A 322 -28.45 -56.35 7.56
C ALA A 322 -29.19 -55.43 6.60
N THR A 323 -30.26 -55.92 5.91
CA THR A 323 -31.08 -55.06 5.02
C THR A 323 -31.69 -53.88 5.76
N GLN A 324 -32.20 -54.08 6.98
CA GLN A 324 -32.76 -52.96 7.77
C GLN A 324 -31.72 -51.89 8.12
N TYR A 325 -30.50 -52.31 8.46
CA TYR A 325 -29.44 -51.36 8.78
C TYR A 325 -28.96 -50.59 7.55
N ILE A 326 -28.82 -51.25 6.37
CA ILE A 326 -28.38 -50.55 5.18
C ILE A 326 -29.45 -49.56 4.65
N ASP A 327 -30.75 -49.92 4.76
CA ASP A 327 -31.85 -49.01 4.41
C ASP A 327 -31.81 -47.73 5.28
N THR A 328 -31.61 -47.92 6.60
CA THR A 328 -31.47 -46.77 7.52
C THR A 328 -30.24 -45.94 7.22
N TYR A 329 -29.09 -46.60 6.95
CA TYR A 329 -27.87 -45.92 6.53
C TYR A 329 -28.10 -45.09 5.26
N THR A 330 -28.70 -45.71 4.22
CA THR A 330 -28.93 -45.02 2.93
C THR A 330 -29.81 -43.79 3.11
N THR A 331 -30.90 -43.91 3.89
CA THR A 331 -31.79 -42.77 4.18
C THR A 331 -31.05 -41.63 4.90
N LEU A 332 -30.28 -41.96 5.93
CA LEU A 332 -29.47 -40.97 6.65
C LEU A 332 -28.39 -40.34 5.74
N TYR A 333 -27.66 -41.18 5.00
CA TYR A 333 -26.58 -40.77 4.15
C TYR A 333 -27.03 -39.86 3.01
N ASP A 334 -28.17 -40.15 2.38
CA ASP A 334 -28.74 -39.33 1.32
C ASP A 334 -29.13 -37.95 1.83
N SER A 335 -29.74 -37.87 3.03
CA SER A 335 -30.07 -36.60 3.66
C SER A 335 -28.83 -35.74 4.01
N LEU A 336 -27.70 -36.40 4.31
CA LEU A 336 -26.43 -35.74 4.60
C LEU A 336 -25.62 -35.39 3.36
N ARG A 337 -25.94 -36.01 2.21
CA ARG A 337 -25.20 -35.84 0.94
C ARG A 337 -25.78 -34.76 0.02
N GLU A 338 -26.97 -34.23 0.30
CA GLU A 338 -27.57 -33.12 -0.45
C GLU A 338 -26.67 -31.92 -0.36
N GLY A 339 -25.82 -31.68 -1.38
CA GLY A 339 -24.93 -30.51 -1.43
C GLY A 339 -23.57 -30.71 -2.08
N LYS A 340 -23.32 -31.81 -2.80
CA LYS A 340 -22.06 -31.93 -3.57
C LYS A 340 -22.09 -31.04 -4.81
N ASN A 341 -21.79 -29.75 -4.61
CA ASN A 341 -21.69 -28.74 -5.67
C ASN A 341 -20.23 -28.48 -6.06
N LYS A 342 -19.48 -29.57 -6.35
CA LYS A 342 -18.05 -29.48 -6.70
C LYS A 342 -17.76 -28.50 -7.84
N GLU A 343 -18.63 -28.43 -8.86
CA GLU A 343 -18.48 -27.52 -9.96
C GLU A 343 -18.66 -26.05 -9.54
N GLU A 344 -19.62 -25.77 -8.67
CA GLU A 344 -19.88 -24.43 -8.16
C GLU A 344 -18.73 -23.93 -7.27
N ILE A 345 -18.24 -24.79 -6.40
CA ILE A 345 -17.04 -24.50 -5.58
C ILE A 345 -15.81 -24.28 -6.47
N ALA A 346 -15.61 -25.06 -7.53
CA ALA A 346 -14.53 -24.85 -8.49
C ALA A 346 -14.65 -23.48 -9.17
N LYS A 347 -15.86 -23.04 -9.54
CA LYS A 347 -16.09 -21.68 -10.09
C LYS A 347 -15.75 -20.59 -9.06
N LEU A 348 -16.14 -20.77 -7.79
CA LEU A 348 -15.80 -19.85 -6.71
C LEU A 348 -14.28 -19.75 -6.55
N ILE A 349 -13.58 -20.86 -6.41
CA ILE A 349 -12.11 -20.90 -6.27
C ILE A 349 -11.45 -20.13 -7.42
N ASN A 350 -11.88 -20.36 -8.66
CA ASN A 350 -11.33 -19.69 -9.84
C ASN A 350 -11.59 -18.18 -9.82
N SER A 351 -12.80 -17.74 -9.49
CA SER A 351 -13.16 -16.33 -9.45
C SER A 351 -12.33 -15.57 -8.40
N TYR A 352 -12.23 -16.10 -7.19
CA TYR A 352 -11.42 -15.49 -6.10
C TYR A 352 -9.92 -15.53 -6.41
N THR A 353 -9.44 -16.58 -7.05
CA THR A 353 -8.04 -16.65 -7.49
C THR A 353 -7.72 -15.56 -8.52
N ILE A 354 -8.61 -15.34 -9.50
CA ILE A 354 -8.48 -14.27 -10.50
C ILE A 354 -8.52 -12.88 -9.83
N GLU A 355 -9.44 -12.66 -8.88
CA GLU A 355 -9.51 -11.40 -8.14
C GLU A 355 -8.26 -11.12 -7.33
N ARG A 356 -7.72 -12.14 -6.64
CA ARG A 356 -6.46 -12.03 -5.89
C ARG A 356 -5.31 -11.64 -6.80
N TYR A 357 -5.15 -12.30 -7.96
CA TYR A 357 -4.12 -11.94 -8.93
C TYR A 357 -4.29 -10.51 -9.48
N LYS A 358 -5.53 -10.08 -9.75
CA LYS A 358 -5.79 -8.70 -10.18
C LYS A 358 -5.37 -7.69 -9.13
N ARG A 359 -5.62 -7.95 -7.83
CA ARG A 359 -5.18 -7.08 -6.72
C ARG A 359 -3.67 -7.05 -6.62
N GLU A 360 -2.99 -8.20 -6.62
CA GLU A 360 -1.53 -8.29 -6.55
C GLU A 360 -0.86 -7.53 -7.70
N ILE A 361 -1.39 -7.66 -8.93
CA ILE A 361 -0.91 -6.90 -10.09
C ILE A 361 -1.14 -5.41 -9.90
N SER A 362 -2.32 -5.00 -9.43
CA SER A 362 -2.65 -3.59 -9.17
C SER A 362 -1.74 -2.98 -8.10
N GLU A 363 -1.46 -3.70 -7.02
CA GLU A 363 -0.54 -3.25 -5.97
C GLU A 363 0.90 -3.12 -6.47
N LYS A 364 1.39 -4.09 -7.24
CA LYS A 364 2.70 -4.02 -7.89
C LYS A 364 2.81 -2.83 -8.85
N GLN A 365 1.75 -2.58 -9.65
CA GLN A 365 1.69 -1.42 -10.53
C GLN A 365 1.71 -0.10 -9.76
N LYS A 366 0.93 0.03 -8.68
CA LYS A 366 0.95 1.20 -7.79
C LYS A 366 2.34 1.43 -7.18
N HIS A 367 3.01 0.36 -6.75
CA HIS A 367 4.36 0.44 -6.20
C HIS A 367 5.37 0.91 -7.25
N GLN A 368 5.34 0.32 -8.47
CA GLN A 368 6.18 0.75 -9.60
C GLN A 368 5.93 2.22 -9.98
N THR A 369 4.66 2.63 -10.02
CA THR A 369 4.29 4.03 -10.31
C THR A 369 4.85 4.98 -9.25
N ARG A 370 4.76 4.64 -7.95
CA ARG A 370 5.37 5.44 -6.87
C ARG A 370 6.88 5.57 -7.02
N ILE A 371 7.58 4.48 -7.33
CA ILE A 371 9.03 4.50 -7.59
C ILE A 371 9.35 5.39 -8.78
N SER A 372 8.62 5.25 -9.90
CA SER A 372 8.82 6.07 -11.10
C SER A 372 8.62 7.58 -10.83
N ILE A 373 7.58 7.94 -10.07
CA ILE A 373 7.33 9.33 -9.65
C ILE A 373 8.48 9.84 -8.78
N SER A 374 8.96 9.05 -7.81
CA SER A 374 10.09 9.43 -6.95
C SER A 374 11.37 9.66 -7.74
N PHE A 375 11.68 8.80 -8.72
CA PHE A 375 12.82 8.99 -9.63
C PHE A 375 12.67 10.26 -10.47
N SER A 376 11.46 10.53 -11.00
CA SER A 376 11.19 11.74 -11.78
C SER A 376 11.40 13.01 -10.96
N ILE A 377 10.97 13.03 -9.71
CA ILE A 377 11.19 14.13 -8.77
C ILE A 377 12.69 14.33 -8.51
N LEU A 378 13.46 13.26 -8.29
CA LEU A 378 14.90 13.33 -8.07
C LEU A 378 15.63 13.92 -9.30
N ILE A 379 15.22 13.53 -10.51
CA ILE A 379 15.77 14.10 -11.76
C ILE A 379 15.48 15.58 -11.84
N ILE A 380 14.24 16.02 -11.55
CA ILE A 380 13.87 17.44 -11.57
C ILE A 380 14.70 18.25 -10.56
N ILE A 381 14.86 17.73 -9.34
CA ILE A 381 15.68 18.37 -8.29
C ILE A 381 17.14 18.46 -8.75
N SER A 382 17.69 17.41 -9.36
CA SER A 382 19.06 17.40 -9.88
C SER A 382 19.26 18.44 -11.00
N ILE A 383 18.30 18.56 -11.92
CA ILE A 383 18.33 19.57 -12.98
C ILE A 383 18.28 20.98 -12.39
N LEU A 384 17.39 21.21 -11.41
CA LEU A 384 17.27 22.49 -10.71
C LEU A 384 18.58 22.83 -9.99
N PHE A 385 19.18 21.86 -9.30
CA PHE A 385 20.47 22.05 -8.62
C PHE A 385 21.59 22.43 -9.59
N ILE A 386 21.68 21.72 -10.72
CA ILE A 386 22.65 22.04 -11.80
C ILE A 386 22.42 23.46 -12.32
N PHE A 387 21.17 23.84 -12.56
CA PHE A 387 20.82 25.18 -13.01
C PHE A 387 21.26 26.26 -12.00
N LEU A 388 20.99 26.05 -10.71
CA LEU A 388 21.41 26.96 -9.64
C LEU A 388 22.94 27.05 -9.54
N MET A 389 23.66 25.95 -9.69
CA MET A 389 25.12 25.95 -9.71
C MET A 389 25.69 26.73 -10.88
N ILE A 390 25.13 26.55 -12.09
CA ILE A 390 25.52 27.30 -13.27
C ILE A 390 25.22 28.81 -13.09
N ASP A 391 24.05 29.18 -12.56
CA ASP A 391 23.71 30.56 -12.29
C ASP A 391 24.66 31.20 -11.27
N ARG A 392 24.96 30.46 -10.19
CA ARG A 392 25.93 30.92 -9.17
C ARG A 392 27.33 31.12 -9.77
N HIS A 393 27.78 30.17 -10.60
CA HIS A 393 29.08 30.28 -11.28
C HIS A 393 29.15 31.51 -12.20
N ARG A 394 28.09 31.74 -13.00
CA ARG A 394 27.99 32.93 -13.87
C ARG A 394 28.04 34.24 -13.08
N LYS A 395 27.34 34.32 -11.95
CA LYS A 395 27.35 35.48 -11.05
C LYS A 395 28.75 35.73 -10.48
N GLN A 396 29.45 34.69 -10.06
CA GLN A 396 30.81 34.81 -9.54
C GLN A 396 31.80 35.28 -10.61
N GLU A 397 31.72 34.78 -11.86
CA GLU A 397 32.52 35.26 -12.97
C GLU A 397 32.26 36.72 -13.27
N TYR A 398 30.97 37.13 -13.29
CA TYR A 398 30.59 38.52 -13.51
C TYR A 398 31.17 39.44 -12.43
N ILE A 399 31.06 39.07 -11.17
CA ILE A 399 31.62 39.81 -10.03
C ILE A 399 33.16 39.90 -10.15
N GLY A 400 33.82 38.78 -10.53
CA GLY A 400 35.26 38.73 -10.74
C GLY A 400 35.73 39.72 -11.84
N LEU A 401 35.06 39.74 -12.99
CA LEU A 401 35.35 40.66 -14.09
C LEU A 401 35.11 42.12 -13.68
N HIS A 402 34.03 42.39 -12.97
CA HIS A 402 33.73 43.73 -12.47
C HIS A 402 34.79 44.24 -11.50
N LYS A 403 35.26 43.37 -10.58
CA LYS A 403 36.33 43.66 -9.63
C LYS A 403 37.65 43.94 -10.35
N SER A 404 37.98 43.15 -11.38
CA SER A 404 39.17 43.37 -12.22
C SER A 404 39.14 44.70 -12.99
N LEU A 405 37.96 45.05 -13.53
CA LEU A 405 37.75 46.33 -14.20
C LEU A 405 37.93 47.49 -13.22
N MET A 406 37.38 47.43 -12.02
CA MET A 406 37.55 48.48 -11.00
C MET A 406 38.99 48.62 -10.55
N LYS A 407 39.73 47.48 -10.39
CA LYS A 407 41.16 47.52 -10.08
C LYS A 407 41.94 48.26 -11.17
N LYS A 408 41.67 47.96 -12.46
CA LYS A 408 42.33 48.65 -13.58
C LYS A 408 42.00 50.13 -13.66
N ARG A 409 40.77 50.53 -13.31
CA ARG A 409 40.41 51.93 -13.15
C ARG A 409 41.29 52.66 -12.13
N GLY A 410 41.48 52.04 -10.95
CA GLY A 410 42.33 52.59 -9.91
C GLY A 410 43.80 52.75 -10.35
N GLU A 411 44.35 51.72 -11.04
CA GLU A 411 45.73 51.76 -11.58
C GLU A 411 45.89 52.89 -12.61
N ILE A 412 44.91 53.10 -13.50
CA ILE A 412 44.91 54.17 -14.49
C ILE A 412 44.85 55.55 -13.82
N MET A 413 43.97 55.74 -12.82
CA MET A 413 43.88 57.01 -12.09
C MET A 413 45.20 57.36 -11.42
N LYS A 414 45.82 56.42 -10.71
CA LYS A 414 47.14 56.65 -10.12
C LYS A 414 48.21 57.05 -11.13
N MET A 415 48.25 56.34 -12.27
CA MET A 415 49.22 56.61 -13.31
C MET A 415 48.98 57.97 -13.95
N GLN A 416 47.73 58.43 -14.11
CA GLN A 416 47.37 59.77 -14.59
C GLN A 416 47.74 60.83 -13.60
N GLU A 417 47.54 60.66 -12.32
CA GLU A 417 47.96 61.54 -11.24
C GLU A 417 49.49 61.73 -11.22
N GLU A 418 50.23 60.61 -11.32
CA GLU A 418 51.67 60.61 -11.41
C GLU A 418 52.18 61.32 -12.63
N LEU A 419 51.57 61.14 -13.80
CA LEU A 419 51.89 61.81 -15.03
C LEU A 419 51.63 63.33 -14.94
N ASN A 420 50.53 63.74 -14.29
CA ASN A 420 50.17 65.12 -14.11
C ASN A 420 51.06 65.87 -13.09
N SER A 421 51.61 65.11 -12.13
CA SER A 421 52.54 65.65 -11.09
C SER A 421 53.99 65.74 -11.58
N MET A 422 54.34 65.17 -12.70
CA MET A 422 55.69 65.31 -13.30
C MET A 422 55.94 66.68 -13.86
N ASP A 423 56.73 67.51 -13.15
CA ASP A 423 57.21 68.82 -13.62
C ASP A 423 58.08 68.66 -14.85
N MET A 424 57.93 69.64 -15.78
CA MET A 424 58.67 69.72 -17.02
C MET A 424 60.14 70.23 -16.82
N ASN A 425 60.90 69.48 -16.00
CA ASN A 425 62.34 69.68 -16.02
C ASN A 425 62.97 68.99 -17.25
N HIS A 426 63.58 69.78 -18.13
CA HIS A 426 64.14 69.35 -19.46
C HIS A 426 65.39 68.45 -19.32
N SER A 427 65.42 67.46 -18.43
CA SER A 427 66.47 66.47 -18.42
C SER A 427 66.12 65.30 -19.33
N PRO A 428 67.05 64.73 -20.09
CA PRO A 428 66.76 63.56 -20.96
C PRO A 428 66.13 62.40 -20.27
N ASN A 429 66.46 62.14 -18.98
CA ASN A 429 65.92 61.08 -18.18
C ASN A 429 64.43 61.30 -17.79
N SER A 430 63.99 62.56 -17.59
CA SER A 430 62.62 62.86 -17.27
C SER A 430 61.65 62.68 -18.46
N ILE A 431 62.15 62.90 -19.65
CA ILE A 431 61.41 62.71 -20.89
C ILE A 431 61.18 61.21 -21.15
N GLN A 432 62.24 60.43 -20.98
CA GLN A 432 62.15 58.94 -21.15
C GLN A 432 61.25 58.29 -20.13
N GLU A 433 61.26 58.72 -18.87
CA GLU A 433 60.36 58.21 -17.83
C GLU A 433 58.91 58.57 -18.14
N LYS A 434 58.63 59.75 -18.60
CA LYS A 434 57.28 60.18 -19.00
C LYS A 434 56.76 59.41 -20.19
N GLU A 435 57.60 59.09 -21.17
CA GLU A 435 57.26 58.29 -22.33
C GLU A 435 57.00 56.84 -21.93
N ASN A 436 57.78 56.29 -21.01
CA ASN A 436 57.53 54.92 -20.43
C ASN A 436 56.19 54.87 -19.68
N LYS A 437 55.87 55.86 -18.84
CA LYS A 437 54.61 55.92 -18.11
C LYS A 437 53.43 56.10 -19.08
N GLN A 438 53.58 56.88 -20.15
CA GLN A 438 52.57 56.99 -21.19
C GLN A 438 52.32 55.67 -21.94
N ASN A 439 53.38 54.89 -22.20
CA ASN A 439 53.24 53.54 -22.82
C ASN A 439 52.52 52.54 -21.87
N ILE A 440 52.86 52.55 -20.58
CA ILE A 440 52.16 51.74 -19.57
C ILE A 440 50.69 52.16 -19.48
N LEU A 441 50.40 53.46 -19.48
CA LEU A 441 49.02 53.92 -19.43
C LEU A 441 48.20 53.48 -20.65
N LYS A 442 48.79 53.53 -21.86
CA LYS A 442 48.15 52.97 -23.07
C LYS A 442 47.88 51.46 -22.95
N GLN A 443 48.80 50.71 -22.36
CA GLN A 443 48.61 49.30 -22.13
C GLN A 443 47.48 49.01 -21.11
N LEU A 444 47.45 49.73 -19.99
CA LEU A 444 46.40 49.60 -18.98
C LEU A 444 45.01 49.96 -19.55
N GLN A 445 44.93 50.96 -20.42
CA GLN A 445 43.70 51.35 -21.13
C GLN A 445 43.21 50.23 -22.08
N LYS A 446 44.13 49.54 -22.78
CA LYS A 446 43.80 48.40 -23.63
C LYS A 446 43.27 47.23 -22.79
N GLU A 447 43.94 46.89 -21.68
CA GLU A 447 43.51 45.85 -20.77
C GLU A 447 42.14 46.15 -20.17
N LYS A 448 41.90 47.38 -19.73
CA LYS A 448 40.60 47.83 -19.23
C LYS A 448 39.49 47.67 -20.28
N PHE A 449 39.76 48.06 -21.52
CA PHE A 449 38.80 47.89 -22.60
C PHE A 449 38.51 46.43 -22.88
N TYR A 450 39.53 45.54 -22.79
CA TYR A 450 39.36 44.10 -22.91
C TYR A 450 38.45 43.53 -21.81
N TYR A 451 38.62 43.94 -20.55
CA TYR A 451 37.71 43.54 -19.46
C TYR A 451 36.29 44.08 -19.69
N SER A 452 36.12 45.27 -20.22
CA SER A 452 34.80 45.82 -20.59
C SER A 452 34.12 44.96 -21.66
N ILE A 453 34.87 44.50 -22.69
CA ILE A 453 34.34 43.57 -23.69
C ILE A 453 33.90 42.25 -23.03
N GLN A 454 34.74 41.64 -22.21
CA GLN A 454 34.39 40.39 -21.50
C GLN A 454 33.17 40.55 -20.62
N LEU A 455 33.05 41.68 -19.92
CA LEU A 455 31.88 41.98 -19.10
C LEU A 455 30.60 42.11 -19.93
N PHE A 456 30.69 42.80 -21.08
CA PHE A 456 29.57 42.90 -22.02
C PHE A 456 29.16 41.55 -22.61
N GLN A 457 30.15 40.67 -22.91
CA GLN A 457 29.88 39.31 -23.38
C GLN A 457 29.11 38.47 -22.41
N LYS A 458 29.12 38.76 -21.11
CA LYS A 458 28.33 38.06 -20.08
C LYS A 458 26.89 38.59 -19.98
N THR A 459 26.53 39.67 -20.65
CA THR A 459 25.18 40.25 -20.64
C THR A 459 24.22 39.49 -21.56
N SER A 460 22.92 39.55 -21.24
CA SER A 460 21.87 39.01 -22.11
C SER A 460 21.85 39.68 -23.48
N TYR A 461 22.15 40.99 -23.52
CA TYR A 461 22.19 41.78 -24.76
C TYR A 461 23.22 41.28 -25.76
N TYR A 462 24.41 40.91 -25.29
CA TYR A 462 25.43 40.30 -26.15
C TYR A 462 24.93 38.99 -26.77
N LYS A 463 24.27 38.12 -26.00
CA LYS A 463 23.70 36.88 -26.51
C LYS A 463 22.67 37.15 -27.60
N THR A 464 21.71 38.06 -27.32
CA THR A 464 20.69 38.46 -28.31
C THR A 464 21.32 38.98 -29.61
N ILE A 465 22.39 39.81 -29.51
CA ILE A 465 23.11 40.31 -30.68
C ILE A 465 23.82 39.18 -31.43
N GLN A 466 24.39 38.18 -30.73
CA GLN A 466 25.03 37.03 -31.38
C GLN A 466 24.00 36.14 -32.09
N GLU A 467 22.83 35.93 -31.51
CA GLU A 467 21.70 35.21 -32.15
C GLU A 467 21.26 35.92 -33.45
N LEU A 468 21.22 37.25 -33.44
CA LEU A 468 20.92 38.06 -34.65
C LEU A 468 22.00 37.92 -35.74
N LYS A 469 23.28 37.74 -35.35
CA LYS A 469 24.37 37.50 -36.31
C LYS A 469 24.24 36.17 -37.04
N GLN A 470 23.69 35.12 -36.36
CA GLN A 470 23.56 33.77 -36.91
C GLN A 470 22.34 33.57 -37.81
N LYS A 471 21.32 34.41 -37.69
CA LYS A 471 20.11 34.33 -38.50
C LYS A 471 20.32 34.93 -39.90
N ARG A 472 20.16 34.11 -40.95
CA ARG A 472 20.27 34.52 -42.36
C ARG A 472 19.17 35.51 -42.83
N ARG A 473 18.06 35.64 -42.10
CA ARG A 473 16.98 36.60 -42.33
C ARG A 473 16.78 37.46 -41.08
N ILE A 474 17.02 38.74 -41.19
CA ILE A 474 17.04 39.74 -40.10
C ILE A 474 15.61 40.29 -39.81
N GLU A 475 14.58 39.81 -40.49
CA GLU A 475 13.27 40.45 -40.53
C GLU A 475 12.37 40.29 -39.30
N GLU A 476 12.67 39.40 -38.35
CA GLU A 476 11.69 39.03 -37.30
C GLU A 476 11.98 39.45 -35.84
N LYS A 477 13.13 40.04 -35.53
CA LYS A 477 13.39 40.54 -34.16
C LYS A 477 14.14 41.85 -34.14
N VAL A 478 13.40 42.93 -34.28
CA VAL A 478 13.91 44.30 -34.04
C VAL A 478 13.75 44.60 -32.54
N PHE A 479 14.82 45.09 -31.88
CA PHE A 479 14.68 45.60 -30.51
C PHE A 479 13.57 46.65 -30.43
N THR A 480 12.66 46.50 -29.49
CA THR A 480 11.67 47.53 -29.17
C THR A 480 12.38 48.81 -28.67
N SER A 481 11.68 49.93 -28.66
CA SER A 481 12.26 51.20 -28.16
C SER A 481 12.75 51.07 -26.72
N GLY A 482 12.02 50.35 -25.86
CA GLY A 482 12.41 50.08 -24.47
C GLY A 482 13.66 49.19 -24.37
N GLU A 483 13.72 48.08 -25.13
CA GLU A 483 14.88 47.16 -25.13
C GLU A 483 16.14 47.85 -25.64
N ARG A 484 16.02 48.76 -26.64
CA ARG A 484 17.14 49.59 -27.10
C ARG A 484 17.64 50.53 -26.01
N GLY A 485 16.74 51.19 -25.28
CA GLY A 485 17.10 52.03 -24.15
C GLY A 485 17.93 51.29 -23.10
N LEU A 486 17.46 50.09 -22.70
CA LEU A 486 18.16 49.23 -21.74
C LEU A 486 19.53 48.72 -22.26
N LEU A 487 19.62 48.36 -23.56
CA LEU A 487 20.89 48.00 -24.19
C LEU A 487 21.87 49.20 -24.16
N TRP A 488 21.38 50.38 -24.47
CA TRP A 488 22.20 51.61 -24.47
C TRP A 488 22.71 51.92 -23.06
N ASP A 489 21.87 51.86 -22.05
CA ASP A 489 22.28 52.05 -20.65
C ASP A 489 23.32 51.02 -20.21
N CYS A 490 23.16 49.76 -20.59
CA CYS A 490 24.15 48.72 -20.35
C CYS A 490 25.53 49.07 -20.98
N ILE A 491 25.54 49.51 -22.24
CA ILE A 491 26.74 49.91 -22.93
C ILE A 491 27.36 51.14 -22.27
N TYR A 492 26.56 52.13 -21.89
CA TYR A 492 27.04 53.35 -21.21
C TYR A 492 27.69 53.00 -19.87
N GLN A 493 27.12 52.09 -19.09
CA GLN A 493 27.69 51.65 -17.81
C GLN A 493 29.03 50.92 -17.99
N ILE A 494 29.09 49.98 -18.92
CA ILE A 494 30.26 49.12 -19.10
C ILE A 494 31.42 49.88 -19.77
N PHE A 495 31.13 50.72 -20.78
CA PHE A 495 32.13 51.43 -21.58
C PHE A 495 32.24 52.92 -21.24
N SER A 496 31.73 53.34 -20.06
CA SER A 496 31.75 54.77 -19.64
C SER A 496 33.11 55.42 -19.76
N ASP A 497 34.17 54.72 -19.38
CA ASP A 497 35.53 55.26 -19.44
C ASP A 497 36.05 55.39 -20.86
N THR A 498 35.73 54.44 -21.74
CA THR A 498 36.08 54.51 -23.15
C THR A 498 35.35 55.69 -23.81
N MET A 499 34.09 55.90 -23.47
CA MET A 499 33.29 57.05 -23.93
C MET A 499 33.83 58.34 -23.40
N SER A 500 34.22 58.41 -22.11
CA SER A 500 34.86 59.63 -21.55
C SER A 500 36.19 59.94 -22.23
N TYR A 501 36.99 58.91 -22.52
CA TYR A 501 38.22 59.12 -23.30
C TYR A 501 37.96 59.67 -24.71
N LEU A 502 37.00 59.07 -25.46
CA LEU A 502 36.62 59.54 -26.78
C LEU A 502 36.05 60.97 -26.73
N LYS A 503 35.27 61.30 -25.69
CA LYS A 503 34.74 62.66 -25.48
C LYS A 503 35.83 63.67 -25.16
N ALA A 504 36.86 63.33 -24.42
CA ALA A 504 38.00 64.17 -24.11
C ALA A 504 38.84 64.49 -25.38
N GLN A 505 38.98 63.51 -26.28
CA GLN A 505 39.69 63.65 -27.54
C GLN A 505 38.86 64.44 -28.57
N CYS A 506 37.52 64.33 -28.51
CA CYS A 506 36.60 65.04 -29.43
C CYS A 506 35.38 65.56 -28.65
N PRO A 507 35.48 66.82 -28.08
CA PRO A 507 34.41 67.38 -27.25
C PRO A 507 33.07 67.59 -27.96
N GLU A 508 33.06 67.64 -29.29
CA GLU A 508 31.84 67.77 -30.09
C GLU A 508 31.03 66.49 -30.28
N LEU A 509 31.49 65.29 -29.79
CA LEU A 509 30.77 64.03 -29.91
C LEU A 509 29.53 64.03 -29.00
N THR A 510 28.37 63.75 -29.61
CA THR A 510 27.13 63.54 -28.83
C THR A 510 27.12 62.18 -28.14
N ARG A 511 26.23 62.01 -27.16
CA ARG A 511 26.03 60.75 -26.48
C ARG A 511 25.78 59.60 -27.46
N GLU A 512 24.98 59.83 -28.48
CA GLU A 512 24.73 58.85 -29.52
C GLU A 512 25.96 58.59 -30.40
N ASP A 513 26.75 59.60 -30.72
CA ASP A 513 28.00 59.45 -31.51
C ASP A 513 28.97 58.49 -30.76
N LEU A 514 29.07 58.64 -29.43
CA LEU A 514 29.87 57.76 -28.58
C LEU A 514 29.36 56.30 -28.60
N LEU A 515 28.06 56.09 -28.54
CA LEU A 515 27.44 54.75 -28.63
C LEU A 515 27.80 54.07 -29.97
N TYR A 516 27.70 54.81 -31.09
CA TYR A 516 28.09 54.29 -32.40
C TYR A 516 29.59 53.95 -32.46
N CYS A 517 30.45 54.77 -31.88
CA CYS A 517 31.90 54.44 -31.80
C CYS A 517 32.14 53.13 -31.04
N ILE A 518 31.44 52.91 -29.94
CA ILE A 518 31.56 51.63 -29.17
C ILE A 518 31.11 50.45 -30.02
N PHE A 519 29.98 50.50 -30.72
CA PHE A 519 29.55 49.40 -31.59
C PHE A 519 30.59 49.07 -32.68
N TYR A 520 31.23 50.07 -33.27
CA TYR A 520 32.33 49.84 -34.24
C TYR A 520 33.56 49.22 -33.56
N LEU A 521 33.96 49.73 -32.40
CA LEU A 521 35.06 49.14 -31.61
C LEU A 521 34.77 47.69 -31.16
N LEU A 522 33.52 47.35 -30.93
CA LEU A 522 33.09 45.98 -30.64
C LEU A 522 33.02 45.09 -31.89
N GLY A 523 33.29 45.63 -33.04
CA GLY A 523 33.35 44.89 -34.27
C GLY A 523 31.98 44.52 -34.86
N TYR A 524 30.93 45.30 -34.64
CA TYR A 524 29.62 45.03 -35.23
C TYR A 524 29.46 45.57 -36.64
N SER A 525 28.81 44.80 -37.51
CA SER A 525 28.48 45.22 -38.88
C SER A 525 27.44 46.31 -38.90
N ASN A 526 27.41 47.11 -40.01
CA ASN A 526 26.41 48.16 -40.18
C ASN A 526 24.96 47.64 -39.98
N SER A 527 24.64 46.43 -40.43
CA SER A 527 23.32 45.83 -40.26
C SER A 527 22.95 45.62 -38.79
N ILE A 528 23.88 45.13 -37.96
CA ILE A 528 23.70 44.93 -36.53
C ILE A 528 23.56 46.28 -35.81
N ILE A 529 24.38 47.28 -36.18
CA ILE A 529 24.33 48.62 -35.60
C ILE A 529 22.97 49.29 -35.89
N ILE A 530 22.44 49.14 -37.10
CA ILE A 530 21.10 49.62 -37.47
C ILE A 530 20.03 49.03 -36.55
N ILE A 531 20.06 47.69 -36.29
CA ILE A 531 19.12 47.01 -35.41
C ILE A 531 19.24 47.50 -33.96
N CYS A 532 20.45 47.59 -33.43
CA CYS A 532 20.71 48.02 -32.06
C CYS A 532 20.38 49.49 -31.80
N THR A 533 20.46 50.35 -32.83
CA THR A 533 20.23 51.78 -32.70
C THR A 533 18.86 52.23 -33.21
N GLY A 534 18.17 51.41 -34.00
CA GLY A 534 16.90 51.77 -34.66
C GLY A 534 17.04 52.82 -35.75
N SER A 535 18.26 53.04 -36.22
CA SER A 535 18.53 53.99 -37.33
C SER A 535 18.35 53.29 -38.67
N ASN A 536 18.31 54.04 -39.74
CA ASN A 536 18.34 53.48 -41.11
C ASN A 536 19.74 53.59 -41.74
N ALA A 537 19.97 52.97 -42.88
CA ALA A 537 21.25 52.87 -43.54
C ALA A 537 21.77 54.27 -43.95
N ASN A 538 20.87 55.15 -44.39
CA ASN A 538 21.23 56.51 -44.79
C ASN A 538 21.64 57.39 -43.59
N ALA A 539 20.92 57.26 -42.46
CA ALA A 539 21.27 57.94 -41.22
C ALA A 539 22.64 57.50 -40.70
N LEU A 540 22.94 56.19 -40.78
CA LEU A 540 24.22 55.62 -40.39
C LEU A 540 25.36 56.15 -41.27
N LYS A 541 25.17 56.16 -42.59
CA LYS A 541 26.16 56.69 -43.53
C LYS A 541 26.42 58.18 -43.30
N SER A 542 25.36 58.99 -43.11
CA SER A 542 25.46 60.42 -42.79
C SER A 542 26.21 60.64 -41.47
N ARG A 543 25.93 59.86 -40.44
CA ARG A 543 26.60 59.89 -39.12
C ARG A 543 28.07 59.52 -39.24
N LYS A 544 28.41 58.50 -40.00
CA LYS A 544 29.81 58.15 -40.26
C LYS A 544 30.60 59.27 -40.96
N ASN A 545 30.02 59.91 -41.93
CA ASN A 545 30.65 61.08 -42.60
C ASN A 545 30.82 62.24 -41.63
N ARG A 546 29.83 62.58 -40.80
CA ARG A 546 29.91 63.59 -39.75
C ARG A 546 31.03 63.30 -38.74
N LEU A 547 31.15 62.07 -38.30
CA LEU A 547 32.20 61.60 -37.37
C LEU A 547 33.58 61.72 -37.99
N LYS A 548 33.72 61.46 -39.29
CA LYS A 548 34.99 61.68 -40.03
C LYS A 548 35.47 63.15 -40.02
N ASN A 549 34.51 64.06 -40.03
CA ASN A 549 34.84 65.50 -40.02
C ASN A 549 35.11 66.07 -38.61
N LYS A 550 34.58 65.42 -37.59
CA LYS A 550 34.75 65.81 -36.17
C LYS A 550 35.98 65.18 -35.49
N MET A 551 36.52 64.10 -36.01
CA MET A 551 37.65 63.38 -35.43
C MET A 551 38.96 63.65 -36.18
N THR A 552 40.09 63.49 -35.46
CA THR A 552 41.41 63.45 -36.12
C THR A 552 41.47 62.21 -37.02
N LYS A 553 42.29 62.22 -38.07
CA LYS A 553 42.48 61.14 -39.02
C LYS A 553 42.90 59.85 -38.28
N GLU A 554 43.75 59.98 -37.27
CA GLU A 554 44.24 58.87 -36.43
C GLU A 554 43.13 58.24 -35.59
N LEU A 555 42.33 58.99 -34.86
CA LEU A 555 41.23 58.50 -34.02
C LEU A 555 40.13 57.88 -34.88
N TYR A 556 39.82 58.50 -36.03
CA TYR A 556 38.84 57.94 -36.95
C TYR A 556 39.30 56.58 -37.51
N SER A 557 40.59 56.51 -37.94
CA SER A 557 41.15 55.24 -38.42
C SER A 557 41.15 54.16 -37.31
N PHE A 558 41.47 54.50 -36.08
CA PHE A 558 41.44 53.58 -34.95
C PHE A 558 40.04 52.99 -34.72
N ILE A 559 38.99 53.81 -34.79
CA ILE A 559 37.61 53.30 -34.53
C ILE A 559 37.06 52.53 -35.73
N PHE A 560 37.33 52.99 -36.96
CA PHE A 560 36.66 52.51 -38.18
C PHE A 560 37.52 51.66 -39.10
N SER A 561 38.86 51.50 -38.85
CA SER A 561 39.75 50.64 -39.63
C SER A 561 39.93 49.20 -39.02
N THR A 562 39.43 48.98 -37.84
CA THR A 562 39.49 47.67 -37.17
C THR A 562 38.62 46.58 -37.86
N TYR A 563 38.02 46.97 -39.03
CA TYR A 563 37.26 46.05 -39.90
C TYR A 563 37.94 45.92 -41.27
N LYS A 564 39.02 45.18 -41.33
CA LYS A 564 39.43 44.48 -42.55
C LYS A 564 39.68 43.02 -42.21
#